data_d039eea3017c33d55ea20b8bd9d82070
#
_entry.id   d039eea3017c33d55ea20b8bd9d82070
#
_cell.length_a   1.000
_cell.length_b   1.000
_cell.length_c   1.000
_cell.angle_alpha   90.00
_cell.angle_beta   90.00
_cell.angle_gamma   90.00
#
_symmetry.space_group_name_H-M   'P 1'
#
loop_
_entity.id
_entity.type
_entity.pdbx_description
1 polymer ?
#
loop_
_entity_poly.entity_id
_entity_poly.type
_entity_poly.pdbx_seq_one_letter_code
_entity_poly.pdbx_strand_id
1 'polypeptide(L)'
;MAFNLRNRNFLKLLDFTPKEIQFLIDLSADLKKAKYSGTEQKKLVGKNIALIFEKASTRTRCAFEVAAFDQGAQVSYLGPSGSQIGQKESMKDTARVLGRMYDGIEYRGFGQEIVEELGAHAGVPVWNGLTDEFHPTQILADFLTMLEHGKGKLLHQISFAYLGDARNNMGNSLMVGAAKMGMDIRLVAPKEFWPEEPLVATCQEIATQTGAKITLTENVEEGVKGCDFLYTDVWVSMGEAAEAWDERVAKMTPYQVNRETLNLTGNSDIKFMHCLPAFHNDETVIGKEVADKYGMKGLEVTEEVFESEHSIVFDEAENRMHTIKAIMVATLGS
;
A
#
# COMPACT_ATOMS: atom_id res chain seq x y z
N MET A 1 -17.17 18.00 8.18
CA MET A 1 -16.77 19.10 7.27
C MET A 1 -16.47 18.44 5.93
N ALA A 2 -17.13 18.86 4.84
CA ALA A 2 -16.85 18.30 3.53
C ALA A 2 -15.50 18.85 3.03
N PHE A 3 -14.59 17.98 2.65
CA PHE A 3 -13.33 18.36 2.01
C PHE A 3 -13.52 18.44 0.50
N ASN A 4 -12.95 19.44 -0.13
CA ASN A 4 -12.92 19.53 -1.57
C ASN A 4 -11.56 19.02 -2.07
N LEU A 5 -11.52 17.75 -2.47
CA LEU A 5 -10.34 17.12 -3.08
C LEU A 5 -10.42 17.10 -4.62
N ARG A 6 -11.42 17.76 -5.20
CA ARG A 6 -11.64 17.78 -6.65
C ARG A 6 -10.39 18.27 -7.40
N ASN A 7 -10.00 17.53 -8.42
CA ASN A 7 -8.82 17.76 -9.25
C ASN A 7 -7.47 17.68 -8.51
N ARG A 8 -7.43 17.13 -7.29
CA ARG A 8 -6.18 16.88 -6.59
C ARG A 8 -5.56 15.56 -7.04
N ASN A 9 -4.24 15.57 -7.16
CA ASN A 9 -3.46 14.35 -7.30
C ASN A 9 -3.41 13.57 -5.99
N PHE A 10 -3.20 12.25 -6.07
CA PHE A 10 -2.98 11.38 -4.93
C PHE A 10 -1.65 10.61 -5.11
N LEU A 11 -0.53 11.27 -4.83
CA LEU A 11 0.81 10.76 -5.14
C LEU A 11 1.52 10.14 -3.94
N LYS A 12 1.35 10.74 -2.76
CA LYS A 12 1.89 10.28 -1.47
C LYS A 12 1.07 10.84 -0.31
N LEU A 13 1.02 10.14 0.82
CA LEU A 13 0.25 10.61 1.99
C LEU A 13 0.85 11.85 2.66
N LEU A 14 2.11 12.17 2.40
CA LEU A 14 2.73 13.43 2.85
C LEU A 14 1.96 14.67 2.36
N ASP A 15 1.33 14.59 1.18
CA ASP A 15 0.61 15.70 0.55
C ASP A 15 -0.78 15.95 1.18
N PHE A 16 -1.20 15.12 2.13
CA PHE A 16 -2.53 15.17 2.74
C PHE A 16 -2.46 15.45 4.24
N THR A 17 -3.45 16.19 4.71
CA THR A 17 -3.65 16.38 6.15
C THR A 17 -4.27 15.14 6.79
N PRO A 18 -4.10 14.91 8.10
CA PRO A 18 -4.77 13.83 8.82
C PRO A 18 -6.29 13.77 8.59
N LYS A 19 -6.93 14.94 8.53
CA LYS A 19 -8.38 15.03 8.30
C LYS A 19 -8.79 14.63 6.88
N GLU A 20 -8.00 14.94 5.87
CA GLU A 20 -8.25 14.51 4.50
C GLU A 20 -8.05 13.00 4.33
N ILE A 21 -7.04 12.41 5.01
CA ILE A 21 -6.84 10.96 5.04
C ILE A 21 -8.02 10.27 5.71
N GLN A 22 -8.45 10.75 6.88
CA GLN A 22 -9.62 10.21 7.58
C GLN A 22 -10.89 10.30 6.72
N PHE A 23 -11.11 11.43 6.04
CA PHE A 23 -12.24 11.59 5.10
C PHE A 23 -12.23 10.54 3.99
N LEU A 24 -11.07 10.24 3.41
CA LEU A 24 -10.96 9.20 2.38
C LEU A 24 -11.23 7.80 2.92
N ILE A 25 -10.81 7.50 4.15
CA ILE A 25 -11.10 6.23 4.83
C ILE A 25 -12.60 6.11 5.12
N ASP A 26 -13.22 7.16 5.67
CA ASP A 26 -14.66 7.19 5.97
C ASP A 26 -15.50 7.03 4.69
N LEU A 27 -15.13 7.75 3.61
CA LEU A 27 -15.77 7.61 2.31
C LEU A 27 -15.61 6.19 1.75
N SER A 28 -14.46 5.55 1.97
CA SER A 28 -14.23 4.15 1.55
C SER A 28 -15.18 3.20 2.26
N ALA A 29 -15.34 3.35 3.57
CA ALA A 29 -16.28 2.55 4.37
C ALA A 29 -17.73 2.75 3.91
N ASP A 30 -18.14 3.99 3.65
CA ASP A 30 -19.47 4.32 3.16
C ASP A 30 -19.74 3.71 1.78
N LEU A 31 -18.78 3.81 0.84
CA LEU A 31 -18.90 3.22 -0.49
C LEU A 31 -18.90 1.69 -0.45
N LYS A 32 -18.09 1.07 0.42
CA LYS A 32 -18.10 -0.37 0.68
C LYS A 32 -19.47 -0.82 1.16
N LYS A 33 -20.03 -0.15 2.17
CA LYS A 33 -21.36 -0.42 2.70
C LYS A 33 -22.44 -0.23 1.64
N ALA A 34 -22.40 0.84 0.85
CA ALA A 34 -23.34 1.11 -0.21
C ALA A 34 -23.32 0.03 -1.30
N LYS A 35 -22.14 -0.45 -1.70
CA LYS A 35 -21.97 -1.56 -2.66
C LYS A 35 -22.68 -2.82 -2.16
N TYR A 36 -22.42 -3.25 -0.94
CA TYR A 36 -22.99 -4.50 -0.39
C TYR A 36 -24.47 -4.40 -0.05
N SER A 37 -24.97 -3.21 0.24
CA SER A 37 -26.42 -2.99 0.43
C SER A 37 -27.19 -2.74 -0.87
N GLY A 38 -26.52 -2.70 -2.03
CA GLY A 38 -27.14 -2.43 -3.32
C GLY A 38 -27.64 -0.98 -3.48
N THR A 39 -27.12 -0.04 -2.70
CA THR A 39 -27.53 1.38 -2.70
C THR A 39 -26.46 2.31 -3.30
N GLU A 40 -25.40 1.75 -3.85
CA GLU A 40 -24.29 2.52 -4.41
C GLU A 40 -24.74 3.38 -5.60
N GLN A 41 -24.39 4.66 -5.55
CA GLN A 41 -24.69 5.62 -6.61
C GLN A 41 -23.44 5.86 -7.46
N LYS A 42 -23.61 5.85 -8.78
CA LYS A 42 -22.53 6.08 -9.74
C LYS A 42 -22.19 7.57 -9.80
N LYS A 43 -20.98 7.94 -9.38
CA LYS A 43 -20.47 9.31 -9.35
C LYS A 43 -19.50 9.65 -10.48
N LEU A 44 -19.08 8.66 -11.28
CA LEU A 44 -18.08 8.80 -12.35
C LEU A 44 -18.66 8.46 -13.73
N VAL A 45 -19.97 8.60 -13.92
CA VAL A 45 -20.63 8.31 -15.20
C VAL A 45 -20.04 9.18 -16.30
N GLY A 46 -19.60 8.54 -17.40
CA GLY A 46 -19.01 9.21 -18.57
C GLY A 46 -17.55 9.61 -18.40
N LYS A 47 -16.90 9.26 -17.27
CA LYS A 47 -15.47 9.47 -17.06
C LYS A 47 -14.63 8.40 -17.73
N ASN A 48 -13.49 8.78 -18.29
CA ASN A 48 -12.51 7.90 -18.89
C ASN A 48 -11.20 8.00 -18.11
N ILE A 49 -10.63 6.86 -17.75
CA ILE A 49 -9.44 6.76 -16.88
C ILE A 49 -8.35 5.99 -17.61
N ALA A 50 -7.14 6.53 -17.66
CA ALA A 50 -5.96 5.83 -18.15
C ALA A 50 -5.28 5.10 -16.98
N LEU A 51 -4.95 3.82 -17.17
CA LEU A 51 -4.16 3.03 -16.23
C LEU A 51 -2.80 2.73 -16.85
N ILE A 52 -1.75 3.41 -16.39
CA ILE A 52 -0.38 3.26 -16.89
C ILE A 52 0.37 2.30 -15.99
N PHE A 53 0.83 1.18 -16.54
CA PHE A 53 1.57 0.16 -15.81
C PHE A 53 2.93 -0.09 -16.47
N GLU A 54 4.00 0.37 -15.84
CA GLU A 54 5.37 -0.04 -16.18
C GLU A 54 5.79 -1.31 -15.44
N LYS A 55 5.17 -1.57 -14.27
CA LYS A 55 5.27 -2.82 -13.51
C LYS A 55 3.93 -3.53 -13.50
N ALA A 56 3.90 -4.80 -13.91
CA ALA A 56 2.67 -5.60 -13.90
C ALA A 56 2.07 -5.74 -12.48
N SER A 57 0.75 -5.73 -12.39
CA SER A 57 0.03 -6.02 -11.14
C SER A 57 -1.39 -6.45 -11.41
N THR A 58 -1.75 -7.63 -10.94
CA THR A 58 -3.12 -8.13 -11.00
C THR A 58 -4.04 -7.34 -10.07
N ARG A 59 -3.67 -7.21 -8.80
CA ARG A 59 -4.50 -6.57 -7.75
C ARG A 59 -4.77 -5.10 -8.01
N THR A 60 -3.73 -4.30 -8.27
CA THR A 60 -3.89 -2.87 -8.52
C THR A 60 -4.75 -2.62 -9.77
N ARG A 61 -4.48 -3.37 -10.86
CA ARG A 61 -5.29 -3.29 -12.06
C ARG A 61 -6.75 -3.61 -11.79
N CYS A 62 -7.05 -4.78 -11.22
CA CYS A 62 -8.41 -5.19 -10.93
C CYS A 62 -9.12 -4.21 -9.98
N ALA A 63 -8.41 -3.69 -8.97
CA ALA A 63 -8.98 -2.74 -8.03
C ALA A 63 -9.41 -1.42 -8.72
N PHE A 64 -8.57 -0.85 -9.59
CA PHE A 64 -8.92 0.35 -10.36
C PHE A 64 -10.03 0.07 -11.37
N GLU A 65 -9.95 -1.03 -12.14
CA GLU A 65 -10.97 -1.39 -13.15
C GLU A 65 -12.34 -1.58 -12.50
N VAL A 66 -12.42 -2.41 -11.45
CA VAL A 66 -13.70 -2.70 -10.78
C VAL A 66 -14.25 -1.46 -10.08
N ALA A 67 -13.41 -0.68 -9.39
CA ALA A 67 -13.83 0.55 -8.74
C ALA A 67 -14.37 1.58 -9.76
N ALA A 68 -13.73 1.72 -10.92
CA ALA A 68 -14.18 2.57 -12.02
C ALA A 68 -15.53 2.10 -12.59
N PHE A 69 -15.67 0.80 -12.88
CA PHE A 69 -16.92 0.22 -13.42
C PHE A 69 -18.08 0.35 -12.45
N ASP A 70 -17.87 0.11 -11.16
CA ASP A 70 -18.89 0.30 -10.13
C ASP A 70 -19.43 1.72 -10.15
N GLN A 71 -18.56 2.71 -10.39
CA GLN A 71 -18.91 4.13 -10.41
C GLN A 71 -19.34 4.66 -11.79
N GLY A 72 -19.38 3.79 -12.82
CA GLY A 72 -19.85 4.13 -14.17
C GLY A 72 -18.78 4.79 -15.07
N ALA A 73 -17.52 4.74 -14.69
CA ALA A 73 -16.40 5.15 -15.52
C ALA A 73 -15.94 4.02 -16.45
N GLN A 74 -15.13 4.39 -17.44
CA GLN A 74 -14.43 3.47 -18.34
C GLN A 74 -12.93 3.57 -18.12
N VAL A 75 -12.19 2.49 -18.41
CA VAL A 75 -10.74 2.46 -18.26
C VAL A 75 -10.05 2.02 -19.56
N SER A 76 -8.87 2.57 -19.80
CA SER A 76 -7.93 2.09 -20.82
C SER A 76 -6.65 1.64 -20.12
N TYR A 77 -6.29 0.37 -20.28
CA TYR A 77 -5.06 -0.18 -19.73
C TYR A 77 -3.90 0.01 -20.71
N LEU A 78 -2.87 0.71 -20.24
CA LEU A 78 -1.63 0.97 -20.96
C LEU A 78 -0.50 0.19 -20.25
N GLY A 79 -0.31 -1.04 -20.68
CA GLY A 79 0.69 -1.97 -20.10
C GLY A 79 2.12 -1.71 -20.57
N PRO A 80 3.09 -2.47 -20.05
CA PRO A 80 4.51 -2.33 -20.40
C PRO A 80 4.82 -2.61 -21.87
N SER A 81 3.96 -3.39 -22.54
CA SER A 81 4.08 -3.67 -23.98
C SER A 81 3.02 -2.89 -24.76
N GLY A 82 3.43 -2.27 -25.87
CA GLY A 82 2.50 -1.58 -26.77
C GLY A 82 2.34 -0.07 -26.54
N SER A 83 3.03 0.51 -25.56
CA SER A 83 3.13 1.96 -25.39
C SER A 83 4.52 2.49 -25.81
N GLN A 84 4.61 3.76 -26.14
CA GLN A 84 5.88 4.47 -26.45
C GLN A 84 6.39 5.27 -25.24
N ILE A 85 5.70 5.16 -24.11
CA ILE A 85 5.97 5.89 -22.86
C ILE A 85 7.41 5.57 -22.38
N GLY A 86 8.19 6.61 -22.11
CA GLY A 86 9.58 6.46 -21.65
C GLY A 86 10.59 5.99 -22.73
N GLN A 87 10.15 5.67 -23.94
CA GLN A 87 11.03 5.23 -25.03
C GLN A 87 11.21 6.30 -26.11
N LYS A 88 10.12 6.74 -26.75
CA LYS A 88 10.14 7.76 -27.80
C LYS A 88 9.41 9.03 -27.38
N GLU A 89 8.69 9.00 -26.28
CA GLU A 89 7.93 10.11 -25.73
C GLU A 89 8.33 10.35 -24.28
N SER A 90 8.56 11.61 -23.91
CA SER A 90 8.85 11.97 -22.54
C SER A 90 7.61 11.80 -21.64
N MET A 91 7.81 11.53 -20.34
CA MET A 91 6.70 11.43 -19.41
C MET A 91 5.87 12.73 -19.37
N LYS A 92 6.51 13.86 -19.52
CA LYS A 92 5.88 15.18 -19.59
C LYS A 92 4.94 15.33 -20.81
N ASP A 93 5.37 14.85 -21.98
CA ASP A 93 4.54 14.93 -23.18
C ASP A 93 3.40 13.90 -23.12
N THR A 94 3.68 12.69 -22.63
CA THR A 94 2.66 11.69 -22.31
C THR A 94 1.59 12.26 -21.39
N ALA A 95 1.99 12.92 -20.29
CA ALA A 95 1.06 13.56 -19.36
C ALA A 95 0.14 14.56 -20.07
N ARG A 96 0.70 15.43 -20.90
CA ARG A 96 -0.06 16.45 -21.65
C ARG A 96 -1.03 15.87 -22.66
N VAL A 97 -0.64 14.79 -23.34
CA VAL A 97 -1.48 14.09 -24.32
C VAL A 97 -2.63 13.37 -23.60
N LEU A 98 -2.31 12.55 -22.59
CA LEU A 98 -3.32 11.77 -21.88
C LEU A 98 -4.28 12.66 -21.09
N GLY A 99 -3.80 13.74 -20.48
CA GLY A 99 -4.63 14.69 -19.76
C GLY A 99 -5.64 15.47 -20.63
N ARG A 100 -5.51 15.40 -21.98
CA ARG A 100 -6.50 15.94 -22.92
C ARG A 100 -7.52 14.89 -23.40
N MET A 101 -7.24 13.60 -23.17
CA MET A 101 -8.08 12.49 -23.59
C MET A 101 -8.83 11.85 -22.44
N TYR A 102 -8.23 11.84 -21.24
CA TYR A 102 -8.75 11.18 -20.04
C TYR A 102 -9.10 12.20 -18.96
N ASP A 103 -10.02 11.81 -18.09
CA ASP A 103 -10.42 12.60 -16.93
C ASP A 103 -9.53 12.37 -15.70
N GLY A 104 -8.81 11.25 -15.68
CA GLY A 104 -7.87 10.90 -14.61
C GLY A 104 -6.86 9.85 -15.08
N ILE A 105 -5.71 9.78 -14.41
CA ILE A 105 -4.60 8.89 -14.78
C ILE A 105 -4.11 8.17 -13.53
N GLU A 106 -4.06 6.84 -13.58
CA GLU A 106 -3.30 6.04 -12.63
C GLU A 106 -1.92 5.71 -13.19
N TYR A 107 -0.93 5.72 -12.34
CA TYR A 107 0.43 5.29 -12.66
C TYR A 107 0.95 4.27 -11.65
N ARG A 108 1.48 3.16 -12.17
CA ARG A 108 2.22 2.16 -11.41
C ARG A 108 3.54 1.86 -12.11
N GLY A 109 4.64 2.19 -11.46
CA GLY A 109 5.95 2.03 -12.10
C GLY A 109 7.13 2.11 -11.13
N PHE A 110 8.12 2.91 -11.53
CA PHE A 110 9.41 3.01 -10.86
C PHE A 110 9.49 4.25 -9.95
N GLY A 111 10.36 5.22 -10.26
CA GLY A 111 10.66 6.35 -9.41
C GLY A 111 9.47 7.27 -9.13
N GLN A 112 9.44 7.83 -7.94
CA GLN A 112 8.39 8.78 -7.51
C GLN A 112 8.36 10.04 -8.36
N GLU A 113 9.52 10.49 -8.86
CA GLU A 113 9.65 11.65 -9.74
C GLU A 113 8.83 11.50 -11.03
N ILE A 114 8.65 10.27 -11.52
CA ILE A 114 7.88 10.00 -12.74
C ILE A 114 6.39 10.30 -12.52
N VAL A 115 5.81 9.81 -11.43
CA VAL A 115 4.40 10.09 -11.11
C VAL A 115 4.17 11.54 -10.70
N GLU A 116 5.18 12.19 -10.11
CA GLU A 116 5.13 13.62 -9.81
C GLU A 116 5.18 14.47 -11.08
N GLU A 117 6.00 14.09 -12.07
CA GLU A 117 6.01 14.75 -13.38
C GLU A 117 4.67 14.59 -14.11
N LEU A 118 4.07 13.39 -14.08
CA LEU A 118 2.70 13.16 -14.59
C LEU A 118 1.71 14.10 -13.90
N GLY A 119 1.72 14.14 -12.57
CA GLY A 119 0.82 14.98 -11.78
C GLY A 119 0.97 16.47 -12.04
N ALA A 120 2.19 16.94 -12.30
CA ALA A 120 2.49 18.34 -12.60
C ALA A 120 1.99 18.78 -13.99
N HIS A 121 1.88 17.86 -14.96
CA HIS A 121 1.66 18.23 -16.36
C HIS A 121 0.37 17.68 -16.99
N ALA A 122 -0.31 16.73 -16.36
CA ALA A 122 -1.53 16.12 -16.91
C ALA A 122 -2.72 17.08 -16.96
N GLY A 123 -2.86 17.97 -15.98
CA GLY A 123 -4.03 18.86 -15.86
C GLY A 123 -5.31 18.17 -15.42
N VAL A 124 -5.23 16.88 -15.10
CA VAL A 124 -6.27 16.02 -14.51
C VAL A 124 -5.68 15.29 -13.30
N PRO A 125 -6.50 14.77 -12.37
CA PRO A 125 -6.00 14.00 -11.24
C PRO A 125 -5.12 12.83 -11.67
N VAL A 126 -3.97 12.69 -11.01
CA VAL A 126 -3.05 11.56 -11.14
C VAL A 126 -3.01 10.81 -9.80
N TRP A 127 -3.12 9.48 -9.87
CA TRP A 127 -3.10 8.59 -8.70
C TRP A 127 -1.91 7.65 -8.77
N ASN A 128 -1.16 7.59 -7.68
CA ASN A 128 -0.02 6.69 -7.53
C ASN A 128 -0.52 5.29 -7.13
N GLY A 129 -0.54 4.36 -8.07
CA GLY A 129 -0.84 2.95 -7.85
C GLY A 129 0.30 2.20 -7.15
N LEU A 130 1.55 2.60 -7.37
CA LEU A 130 2.79 2.22 -6.67
C LEU A 130 3.98 2.87 -7.38
N THR A 131 4.92 3.37 -6.60
CA THR A 131 6.31 3.66 -7.01
C THR A 131 7.29 2.89 -6.11
N ASP A 132 8.59 3.04 -6.36
CA ASP A 132 9.63 2.42 -5.51
C ASP A 132 9.64 3.05 -4.11
N GLU A 133 9.26 4.33 -3.98
CA GLU A 133 9.27 5.08 -2.73
C GLU A 133 7.96 5.04 -1.96
N PHE A 134 6.79 5.01 -2.67
CA PHE A 134 5.48 5.10 -2.02
C PHE A 134 4.40 4.23 -2.66
N HIS A 135 3.49 3.73 -1.81
CA HIS A 135 2.28 3.01 -2.20
C HIS A 135 1.04 3.53 -1.44
N PRO A 136 0.64 4.80 -1.65
CA PRO A 136 -0.35 5.46 -0.80
C PRO A 136 -1.75 4.81 -0.86
N THR A 137 -2.13 4.20 -1.99
CA THR A 137 -3.41 3.51 -2.14
C THR A 137 -3.50 2.24 -1.29
N GLN A 138 -2.37 1.57 -1.01
CA GLN A 138 -2.31 0.44 -0.10
C GLN A 138 -2.59 0.88 1.33
N ILE A 139 -1.96 1.97 1.78
CA ILE A 139 -2.07 2.41 3.17
C ILE A 139 -3.50 2.79 3.57
N LEU A 140 -4.27 3.38 2.66
CA LEU A 140 -5.69 3.61 2.95
C LEU A 140 -6.45 2.30 3.16
N ALA A 141 -6.14 1.27 2.37
CA ALA A 141 -6.75 -0.05 2.52
C ALA A 141 -6.34 -0.72 3.83
N ASP A 142 -5.05 -0.62 4.18
CA ASP A 142 -4.53 -1.15 5.44
C ASP A 142 -5.23 -0.52 6.63
N PHE A 143 -5.38 0.80 6.64
CA PHE A 143 -6.03 1.51 7.73
C PHE A 143 -7.54 1.24 7.81
N LEU A 144 -8.22 1.11 6.68
CA LEU A 144 -9.62 0.67 6.67
C LEU A 144 -9.75 -0.74 7.25
N THR A 145 -8.86 -1.66 6.86
CA THR A 145 -8.82 -3.04 7.37
C THR A 145 -8.51 -3.07 8.88
N MET A 146 -7.55 -2.27 9.32
CA MET A 146 -7.24 -2.14 10.75
C MET A 146 -8.43 -1.62 11.56
N LEU A 147 -9.22 -0.69 11.02
CA LEU A 147 -10.45 -0.22 11.68
C LEU A 147 -11.53 -1.30 11.73
N GLU A 148 -11.70 -2.08 10.67
CA GLU A 148 -12.68 -3.17 10.60
C GLU A 148 -12.34 -4.31 11.59
N HIS A 149 -11.08 -4.62 11.79
CA HIS A 149 -10.59 -5.70 12.67
C HIS A 149 -10.07 -5.23 14.03
N GLY A 150 -9.97 -3.93 14.26
CA GLY A 150 -9.41 -3.31 15.46
C GLY A 150 -10.32 -3.25 16.67
N LYS A 151 -11.45 -4.01 16.69
CA LYS A 151 -12.37 -4.10 17.84
C LYS A 151 -12.86 -2.74 18.36
N GLY A 152 -13.15 -1.81 17.45
CA GLY A 152 -13.65 -0.47 17.75
C GLY A 152 -12.58 0.55 18.17
N LYS A 153 -11.29 0.20 18.10
CA LYS A 153 -10.20 1.17 18.25
C LYS A 153 -10.21 2.16 17.10
N LEU A 154 -9.90 3.41 17.41
CA LEU A 154 -9.57 4.43 16.43
C LEU A 154 -8.10 4.29 16.00
N LEU A 155 -7.72 4.81 14.82
CA LEU A 155 -6.36 4.66 14.30
C LEU A 155 -5.27 5.07 15.31
N HIS A 156 -5.44 6.19 16.00
CA HIS A 156 -4.47 6.65 17.00
C HIS A 156 -4.35 5.76 18.27
N GLN A 157 -5.20 4.75 18.41
CA GLN A 157 -5.17 3.76 19.49
C GLN A 157 -4.59 2.42 19.01
N ILE A 158 -4.29 2.30 17.73
CA ILE A 158 -3.76 1.07 17.13
C ILE A 158 -2.24 1.10 17.18
N SER A 159 -1.67 -0.03 17.58
CA SER A 159 -0.25 -0.31 17.51
C SER A 159 0.01 -1.45 16.52
N PHE A 160 1.01 -1.30 15.68
CA PHE A 160 1.38 -2.35 14.73
C PHE A 160 2.89 -2.37 14.44
N ALA A 161 3.39 -3.54 14.08
CA ALA A 161 4.77 -3.72 13.69
C ALA A 161 4.85 -4.13 12.21
N TYR A 162 5.76 -3.51 11.47
CA TYR A 162 6.19 -3.95 10.14
C TYR A 162 7.52 -4.67 10.27
N LEU A 163 7.58 -5.92 9.80
CA LEU A 163 8.77 -6.77 9.85
C LEU A 163 9.31 -7.00 8.43
N GLY A 164 10.61 -6.80 8.22
CA GLY A 164 11.26 -7.01 6.94
C GLY A 164 11.97 -5.77 6.39
N ASP A 165 12.09 -5.63 5.06
CA ASP A 165 12.73 -4.46 4.45
C ASP A 165 11.86 -3.21 4.58
N ALA A 166 12.20 -2.34 5.50
CA ALA A 166 11.47 -1.11 5.77
C ALA A 166 11.90 0.09 4.89
N ARG A 167 12.92 -0.07 4.02
CA ARG A 167 13.36 0.99 3.09
C ARG A 167 12.48 1.11 1.86
N ASN A 168 11.68 0.10 1.57
CA ASN A 168 10.85 0.06 0.38
C ASN A 168 9.57 0.92 0.52
N ASN A 169 8.75 0.93 -0.54
CA ASN A 169 7.52 1.71 -0.58
C ASN A 169 6.54 1.39 0.55
N MET A 170 6.48 0.13 1.02
CA MET A 170 5.57 -0.25 2.11
C MET A 170 6.04 0.30 3.45
N GLY A 171 7.31 0.09 3.81
CA GLY A 171 7.88 0.63 5.05
C GLY A 171 7.75 2.16 5.11
N ASN A 172 8.13 2.84 4.02
CA ASN A 172 8.02 4.28 3.90
C ASN A 172 6.57 4.75 4.04
N SER A 173 5.64 4.15 3.30
CA SER A 173 4.25 4.60 3.28
C SER A 173 3.51 4.31 4.58
N LEU A 174 3.76 3.15 5.21
CA LEU A 174 3.20 2.82 6.52
C LEU A 174 3.70 3.80 7.59
N MET A 175 5.00 4.14 7.58
CA MET A 175 5.57 5.12 8.51
C MET A 175 4.93 6.50 8.33
N VAL A 176 4.82 6.99 7.09
CA VAL A 176 4.15 8.26 6.79
C VAL A 176 2.69 8.24 7.22
N GLY A 177 1.96 7.20 6.86
CA GLY A 177 0.55 7.06 7.23
C GLY A 177 0.34 7.04 8.74
N ALA A 178 1.14 6.25 9.45
CA ALA A 178 1.09 6.17 10.91
C ALA A 178 1.43 7.51 11.57
N ALA A 179 2.46 8.21 11.08
CA ALA A 179 2.81 9.55 11.55
C ALA A 179 1.64 10.52 11.40
N LYS A 180 0.96 10.51 10.23
CA LYS A 180 -0.21 11.36 9.96
C LYS A 180 -1.41 11.03 10.87
N MET A 181 -1.66 9.74 11.13
CA MET A 181 -2.86 9.30 11.84
C MET A 181 -2.67 9.12 13.35
N GLY A 182 -1.50 9.45 13.89
CA GLY A 182 -1.22 9.40 15.32
C GLY A 182 -1.05 7.98 15.87
N MET A 183 -0.67 6.98 15.04
CA MET A 183 -0.56 5.57 15.39
C MET A 183 0.78 5.24 16.06
N ASP A 184 0.86 4.07 16.71
CA ASP A 184 2.12 3.47 17.18
C ASP A 184 2.62 2.47 16.12
N ILE A 185 3.62 2.87 15.34
CA ILE A 185 4.28 2.02 14.36
C ILE A 185 5.69 1.63 14.81
N ARG A 186 6.03 0.37 14.60
CA ARG A 186 7.36 -0.17 14.85
C ARG A 186 7.91 -0.84 13.60
N LEU A 187 8.99 -0.30 13.08
CA LEU A 187 9.70 -0.86 11.93
C LEU A 187 10.80 -1.78 12.47
N VAL A 188 10.59 -3.07 12.29
CA VAL A 188 11.40 -4.15 12.85
C VAL A 188 12.23 -4.76 11.74
N ALA A 189 13.47 -4.31 11.61
CA ALA A 189 14.35 -4.65 10.50
C ALA A 189 15.82 -4.49 10.90
N PRO A 190 16.77 -5.16 10.21
CA PRO A 190 18.18 -4.80 10.31
C PRO A 190 18.36 -3.31 10.01
N LYS A 191 19.26 -2.65 10.72
CA LYS A 191 19.45 -1.19 10.60
C LYS A 191 19.68 -0.70 9.16
N GLU A 192 20.37 -1.48 8.35
CA GLU A 192 20.62 -1.17 6.93
C GLU A 192 19.36 -1.20 6.05
N PHE A 193 18.25 -1.75 6.56
CA PHE A 193 16.93 -1.80 5.92
C PHE A 193 15.90 -0.87 6.57
N TRP A 194 16.35 0.11 7.36
CA TRP A 194 15.48 1.18 7.84
C TRP A 194 15.23 2.22 6.75
N PRO A 195 14.12 2.95 6.80
CA PRO A 195 13.87 4.07 5.90
C PRO A 195 14.98 5.11 5.95
N GLU A 196 15.15 5.86 4.87
CA GLU A 196 16.14 6.93 4.78
C GLU A 196 15.92 8.00 5.88
N GLU A 197 17.02 8.46 6.47
CA GLU A 197 16.99 9.39 7.62
C GLU A 197 16.15 10.66 7.36
N PRO A 198 16.18 11.31 6.18
CA PRO A 198 15.35 12.49 5.91
C PRO A 198 13.85 12.20 6.01
N LEU A 199 13.40 11.03 5.57
CA LEU A 199 12.01 10.63 5.67
C LEU A 199 11.62 10.32 7.13
N VAL A 200 12.50 9.65 7.87
CA VAL A 200 12.31 9.38 9.31
C VAL A 200 12.18 10.70 10.07
N ALA A 201 13.07 11.66 9.84
CA ALA A 201 13.04 12.97 10.48
C ALA A 201 11.73 13.72 10.18
N THR A 202 11.27 13.70 8.92
CA THR A 202 10.00 14.29 8.51
C THR A 202 8.82 13.64 9.25
N CYS A 203 8.80 12.31 9.35
CA CYS A 203 7.74 11.59 10.05
C CYS A 203 7.77 11.85 11.57
N GLN A 204 8.94 11.96 12.16
CA GLN A 204 9.10 12.33 13.58
C GLN A 204 8.59 13.75 13.86
N GLU A 205 8.84 14.70 12.97
CA GLU A 205 8.28 16.06 13.09
C GLU A 205 6.74 16.03 13.04
N ILE A 206 6.15 15.30 12.09
CA ILE A 206 4.70 15.11 12.01
C ILE A 206 4.18 14.47 13.31
N ALA A 207 4.88 13.47 13.83
CA ALA A 207 4.50 12.76 15.05
C ALA A 207 4.43 13.67 16.28
N THR A 208 5.24 14.74 16.35
CA THR A 208 5.14 15.73 17.45
C THR A 208 3.78 16.45 17.48
N GLN A 209 3.12 16.56 16.32
CA GLN A 209 1.82 17.24 16.18
C GLN A 209 0.63 16.28 16.34
N THR A 210 0.81 15.01 15.93
CA THR A 210 -0.27 14.03 15.89
C THR A 210 -0.30 13.10 17.10
N GLY A 211 0.81 13.02 17.84
CA GLY A 211 0.99 12.08 18.94
C GLY A 211 1.40 10.67 18.50
N ALA A 212 1.75 10.47 17.24
CA ALA A 212 2.25 9.19 16.75
C ALA A 212 3.53 8.76 17.47
N LYS A 213 3.74 7.45 17.55
CA LYS A 213 4.99 6.86 18.02
C LYS A 213 5.63 6.09 16.86
N ILE A 214 6.89 6.40 16.59
CA ILE A 214 7.67 5.76 15.52
C ILE A 214 8.90 5.15 16.17
N THR A 215 8.99 3.82 16.11
CA THR A 215 10.12 3.06 16.65
C THR A 215 10.82 2.31 15.53
N LEU A 216 12.13 2.43 15.44
CA LEU A 216 12.98 1.61 14.59
C LEU A 216 13.80 0.70 15.50
N THR A 217 13.74 -0.62 15.30
CA THR A 217 14.45 -1.59 16.13
C THR A 217 14.86 -2.81 15.32
N GLU A 218 15.97 -3.41 15.73
CA GLU A 218 16.41 -4.72 15.23
C GLU A 218 15.90 -5.88 16.10
N ASN A 219 15.35 -5.56 17.29
CA ASN A 219 14.87 -6.54 18.25
C ASN A 219 13.39 -6.89 17.96
N VAL A 220 13.17 -8.11 17.48
CA VAL A 220 11.82 -8.60 17.11
C VAL A 220 10.90 -8.65 18.35
N GLU A 221 11.36 -9.23 19.47
CA GLU A 221 10.53 -9.35 20.69
C GLU A 221 10.05 -7.98 21.20
N GLU A 222 10.96 -7.01 21.26
CA GLU A 222 10.62 -5.65 21.66
C GLU A 222 9.67 -4.97 20.67
N GLY A 223 9.95 -5.15 19.38
CA GLY A 223 9.19 -4.52 18.30
C GLY A 223 7.75 -5.00 18.20
N VAL A 224 7.49 -6.29 18.40
CA VAL A 224 6.13 -6.86 18.25
C VAL A 224 5.29 -6.83 19.52
N LYS A 225 5.89 -6.63 20.67
CA LYS A 225 5.22 -6.73 21.96
C LYS A 225 4.02 -5.80 22.10
N GLY A 226 2.84 -6.37 22.37
CA GLY A 226 1.59 -5.65 22.59
C GLY A 226 0.99 -5.03 21.32
N CYS A 227 1.49 -5.34 20.11
CA CYS A 227 0.89 -4.90 18.86
C CYS A 227 -0.51 -5.50 18.64
N ASP A 228 -1.34 -4.75 17.92
CA ASP A 228 -2.66 -5.19 17.44
C ASP A 228 -2.54 -5.89 16.09
N PHE A 229 -1.55 -5.49 15.27
CA PHE A 229 -1.32 -6.03 13.94
C PHE A 229 0.17 -6.27 13.72
N LEU A 230 0.50 -7.36 13.01
CA LEU A 230 1.80 -7.58 12.39
C LEU A 230 1.66 -7.49 10.87
N TYR A 231 2.54 -6.75 10.26
CA TYR A 231 2.59 -6.53 8.82
C TYR A 231 3.94 -6.97 8.27
N THR A 232 3.95 -7.60 7.10
CA THR A 232 5.19 -7.85 6.35
C THR A 232 4.96 -7.72 4.85
N ASP A 233 6.02 -7.67 4.08
CA ASP A 233 6.05 -7.69 2.63
C ASP A 233 7.18 -8.59 2.15
N VAL A 234 7.20 -8.94 0.87
CA VAL A 234 8.27 -9.75 0.28
C VAL A 234 9.65 -9.17 0.57
N TRP A 235 10.60 -10.04 0.91
CA TRP A 235 11.97 -9.60 1.22
C TRP A 235 12.75 -9.11 0.00
N VAL A 236 12.36 -9.56 -1.19
CA VAL A 236 12.95 -9.15 -2.46
C VAL A 236 11.86 -8.63 -3.37
N SER A 237 11.95 -7.36 -3.73
CA SER A 237 10.95 -6.70 -4.57
C SER A 237 11.05 -7.14 -6.03
N MET A 238 9.93 -7.04 -6.76
CA MET A 238 9.92 -7.32 -8.19
C MET A 238 10.89 -6.41 -8.95
N GLY A 239 11.83 -7.05 -9.68
CA GLY A 239 12.83 -6.33 -10.48
C GLY A 239 14.19 -6.20 -9.82
N GLU A 240 14.36 -6.66 -8.57
CA GLU A 240 15.69 -6.78 -7.96
C GLU A 240 16.49 -7.94 -8.58
N ALA A 241 17.82 -7.80 -8.57
CA ALA A 241 18.74 -8.80 -9.14
C ALA A 241 18.69 -10.12 -8.35
N ALA A 242 18.93 -11.25 -9.06
CA ALA A 242 18.90 -12.58 -8.44
C ALA A 242 19.94 -12.74 -7.31
N GLU A 243 21.04 -12.00 -7.36
CA GLU A 243 22.09 -11.99 -6.36
C GLU A 243 21.64 -11.39 -5.02
N ALA A 244 20.61 -10.52 -5.02
CA ALA A 244 20.07 -9.93 -3.81
C ALA A 244 19.39 -10.96 -2.88
N TRP A 245 18.97 -12.10 -3.43
CA TRP A 245 18.22 -13.11 -2.68
C TRP A 245 19.03 -13.75 -1.55
N ASP A 246 20.28 -14.14 -1.81
CA ASP A 246 21.12 -14.82 -0.80
C ASP A 246 21.37 -13.92 0.41
N GLU A 247 21.67 -12.66 0.17
CA GLU A 247 21.87 -11.67 1.23
C GLU A 247 20.57 -11.39 2.00
N ARG A 248 19.46 -11.20 1.27
CA ARG A 248 18.15 -10.90 1.89
C ARG A 248 17.65 -12.06 2.73
N VAL A 249 17.69 -13.29 2.22
CA VAL A 249 17.27 -14.46 2.99
C VAL A 249 18.10 -14.59 4.26
N ALA A 250 19.43 -14.48 4.16
CA ALA A 250 20.29 -14.60 5.33
C ALA A 250 20.00 -13.53 6.41
N LYS A 251 19.75 -12.27 6.00
CA LYS A 251 19.53 -11.15 6.93
C LYS A 251 18.09 -11.08 7.45
N MET A 252 17.11 -11.48 6.64
CA MET A 252 15.68 -11.31 6.94
C MET A 252 15.06 -12.52 7.65
N THR A 253 15.68 -13.70 7.63
CA THR A 253 15.16 -14.89 8.31
C THR A 253 14.75 -14.65 9.77
N PRO A 254 15.48 -13.87 10.61
CA PRO A 254 15.05 -13.55 11.97
C PRO A 254 13.76 -12.73 12.06
N TYR A 255 13.35 -12.09 10.98
CA TYR A 255 12.18 -11.20 10.88
C TYR A 255 10.98 -11.89 10.22
N GLN A 256 11.04 -13.20 9.98
CA GLN A 256 9.92 -13.96 9.45
C GLN A 256 8.72 -13.90 10.41
N VAL A 257 7.54 -13.65 9.87
CA VAL A 257 6.31 -13.75 10.65
C VAL A 257 5.88 -15.23 10.70
N ASN A 258 6.04 -15.82 11.87
CA ASN A 258 5.71 -17.22 12.16
C ASN A 258 4.92 -17.30 13.49
N ARG A 259 4.58 -18.51 13.92
CA ARG A 259 3.82 -18.74 15.17
C ARG A 259 4.53 -18.16 16.41
N GLU A 260 5.85 -18.25 16.47
CA GLU A 260 6.63 -17.70 17.58
C GLU A 260 6.53 -16.17 17.60
N THR A 261 6.67 -15.52 16.44
CA THR A 261 6.52 -14.06 16.31
C THR A 261 5.13 -13.59 16.75
N LEU A 262 4.06 -14.31 16.39
CA LEU A 262 2.71 -14.04 16.89
C LEU A 262 2.64 -14.15 18.41
N ASN A 263 3.22 -15.20 19.00
CA ASN A 263 3.22 -15.42 20.46
C ASN A 263 4.00 -14.33 21.20
N LEU A 264 5.09 -13.81 20.64
CA LEU A 264 5.89 -12.72 21.22
C LEU A 264 5.10 -11.42 21.40
N THR A 265 4.02 -11.24 20.65
CA THR A 265 3.14 -10.07 20.84
C THR A 265 2.44 -10.07 22.20
N GLY A 266 2.20 -11.24 22.77
CA GLY A 266 1.38 -11.41 23.99
C GLY A 266 -0.10 -11.08 23.78
N ASN A 267 -0.54 -10.88 22.54
CA ASN A 267 -1.90 -10.55 22.17
C ASN A 267 -2.55 -11.71 21.44
N SER A 268 -3.51 -12.40 22.07
CA SER A 268 -4.23 -13.52 21.44
C SER A 268 -5.10 -13.12 20.26
N ASP A 269 -5.43 -11.84 20.14
CA ASP A 269 -6.28 -11.29 19.07
C ASP A 269 -5.46 -10.65 17.94
N ILE A 270 -4.13 -10.82 17.98
CA ILE A 270 -3.21 -10.30 16.96
C ILE A 270 -3.72 -10.65 15.54
N LYS A 271 -3.64 -9.70 14.61
CA LYS A 271 -3.94 -9.94 13.21
C LYS A 271 -2.70 -9.79 12.35
N PHE A 272 -2.64 -10.61 11.30
CA PHE A 272 -1.57 -10.61 10.31
C PHE A 272 -2.04 -9.97 9.01
N MET A 273 -1.22 -9.07 8.46
CA MET A 273 -1.45 -8.30 7.24
C MET A 273 -0.29 -8.44 6.26
N HIS A 274 -0.61 -8.35 4.97
CA HIS A 274 0.36 -8.41 3.88
C HIS A 274 -0.26 -7.85 2.60
N CYS A 275 0.41 -6.94 1.92
CA CYS A 275 -0.09 -6.31 0.68
C CYS A 275 -0.22 -7.28 -0.52
N LEU A 276 0.31 -8.49 -0.42
CA LEU A 276 0.36 -9.50 -1.45
C LEU A 276 1.10 -9.06 -2.75
N PRO A 277 1.78 -9.98 -3.46
CA PRO A 277 1.84 -11.44 -3.23
C PRO A 277 2.72 -11.80 -2.04
N ALA A 278 2.49 -12.97 -1.43
CA ALA A 278 3.30 -13.50 -0.33
C ALA A 278 3.99 -14.80 -0.74
N PHE A 279 5.21 -15.01 -0.26
CA PHE A 279 5.93 -16.28 -0.41
C PHE A 279 5.78 -17.11 0.87
N HIS A 280 4.58 -17.65 1.08
CA HIS A 280 4.22 -18.42 2.28
C HIS A 280 4.35 -19.96 2.08
N ASN A 281 4.46 -20.42 0.82
CA ASN A 281 4.58 -21.84 0.46
C ASN A 281 5.36 -22.05 -0.85
N ASP A 282 5.43 -23.31 -1.31
CA ASP A 282 6.12 -23.76 -2.52
C ASP A 282 5.19 -24.01 -3.74
N GLU A 283 3.97 -23.46 -3.73
CA GLU A 283 3.02 -23.67 -4.83
C GLU A 283 3.28 -22.78 -6.05
N THR A 284 4.02 -21.68 -5.89
CA THR A 284 4.39 -20.81 -7.01
C THR A 284 5.76 -21.22 -7.58
N VAL A 285 6.04 -20.80 -8.83
CA VAL A 285 7.34 -21.08 -9.47
C VAL A 285 8.48 -20.54 -8.60
N ILE A 286 8.40 -19.29 -8.17
CA ILE A 286 9.42 -18.64 -7.35
C ILE A 286 9.47 -19.28 -5.94
N GLY A 287 8.32 -19.56 -5.33
CA GLY A 287 8.25 -20.21 -4.02
C GLY A 287 8.93 -21.59 -4.04
N LYS A 288 8.78 -22.35 -5.14
CA LYS A 288 9.47 -23.63 -5.32
C LYS A 288 10.98 -23.46 -5.49
N GLU A 289 11.42 -22.53 -6.32
CA GLU A 289 12.86 -22.22 -6.50
C GLU A 289 13.51 -21.83 -5.18
N VAL A 290 12.81 -21.04 -4.37
CA VAL A 290 13.26 -20.63 -3.03
C VAL A 290 13.31 -21.83 -2.07
N ALA A 291 12.27 -22.66 -2.04
CA ALA A 291 12.25 -23.84 -1.21
C ALA A 291 13.39 -24.81 -1.57
N ASP A 292 13.62 -25.03 -2.86
CA ASP A 292 14.70 -25.92 -3.35
C ASP A 292 16.10 -25.34 -3.02
N LYS A 293 16.28 -24.01 -3.10
CA LYS A 293 17.57 -23.35 -2.89
C LYS A 293 17.91 -23.15 -1.41
N TYR A 294 16.96 -22.72 -0.61
CA TYR A 294 17.18 -22.30 0.78
C TYR A 294 16.65 -23.28 1.82
N GLY A 295 15.88 -24.31 1.40
CA GLY A 295 15.24 -25.25 2.31
C GLY A 295 14.10 -24.66 3.13
N MET A 296 13.57 -23.48 2.72
CA MET A 296 12.48 -22.76 3.39
C MET A 296 11.23 -22.82 2.53
N LYS A 297 10.11 -23.31 3.09
CA LYS A 297 8.81 -23.35 2.37
C LYS A 297 8.06 -22.02 2.40
N GLY A 298 8.39 -21.13 3.30
CA GLY A 298 7.87 -19.77 3.38
C GLY A 298 9.02 -18.81 3.67
N LEU A 299 8.99 -17.60 3.15
CA LEU A 299 10.01 -16.57 3.38
C LEU A 299 9.58 -15.58 4.46
N GLU A 300 8.93 -14.51 4.07
CA GLU A 300 8.52 -13.43 4.98
C GLU A 300 7.42 -13.84 5.96
N VAL A 301 6.65 -14.87 5.61
CA VAL A 301 5.60 -15.46 6.44
C VAL A 301 5.52 -16.97 6.24
N THR A 302 5.19 -17.70 7.29
CA THR A 302 4.92 -19.15 7.20
C THR A 302 3.49 -19.42 6.74
N GLU A 303 3.28 -20.57 6.07
CA GLU A 303 1.97 -21.08 5.67
C GLU A 303 1.01 -21.15 6.87
N GLU A 304 1.51 -21.64 8.01
CA GLU A 304 0.73 -21.74 9.25
C GLU A 304 0.12 -20.41 9.70
N VAL A 305 0.83 -19.30 9.54
CA VAL A 305 0.31 -17.97 9.88
C VAL A 305 -0.59 -17.44 8.78
N PHE A 306 -0.16 -17.58 7.53
CA PHE A 306 -0.89 -17.07 6.37
C PHE A 306 -2.30 -17.66 6.24
N GLU A 307 -2.48 -18.94 6.51
CA GLU A 307 -3.75 -19.67 6.45
C GLU A 307 -4.50 -19.72 7.81
N SER A 308 -4.02 -19.00 8.83
CA SER A 308 -4.66 -19.00 10.15
C SER A 308 -5.80 -17.96 10.24
N GLU A 309 -6.59 -18.07 11.32
CA GLU A 309 -7.61 -17.08 11.72
C GLU A 309 -7.04 -15.69 12.06
N HIS A 310 -5.73 -15.60 12.24
CA HIS A 310 -5.04 -14.34 12.44
C HIS A 310 -4.88 -13.54 11.13
N SER A 311 -4.85 -14.23 9.99
CA SER A 311 -4.65 -13.62 8.68
C SER A 311 -5.89 -12.89 8.19
N ILE A 312 -5.72 -11.63 7.80
CA ILE A 312 -6.77 -10.78 7.22
C ILE A 312 -6.35 -10.20 5.85
N VAL A 313 -5.38 -10.86 5.21
CA VAL A 313 -4.76 -10.38 3.96
C VAL A 313 -5.74 -10.27 2.79
N PHE A 314 -6.78 -11.09 2.76
CA PHE A 314 -7.79 -11.04 1.69
C PHE A 314 -8.81 -9.92 1.90
N ASP A 315 -9.18 -9.61 3.15
CA ASP A 315 -9.99 -8.44 3.50
C ASP A 315 -9.23 -7.15 3.16
N GLU A 316 -7.93 -7.12 3.45
CA GLU A 316 -7.02 -6.06 3.08
C GLU A 316 -6.94 -5.87 1.56
N ALA A 317 -6.77 -6.96 0.81
CA ALA A 317 -6.75 -6.93 -0.65
C ALA A 317 -8.08 -6.44 -1.26
N GLU A 318 -9.22 -6.83 -0.69
CA GLU A 318 -10.54 -6.32 -1.08
C GLU A 318 -10.66 -4.82 -0.83
N ASN A 319 -10.23 -4.35 0.34
CA ASN A 319 -10.29 -2.95 0.72
C ASN A 319 -9.53 -2.02 -0.23
N ARG A 320 -8.54 -2.53 -0.99
CA ARG A 320 -7.89 -1.79 -2.07
C ARG A 320 -8.89 -1.23 -3.08
N MET A 321 -9.87 -2.04 -3.49
CA MET A 321 -10.89 -1.61 -4.43
C MET A 321 -11.77 -0.49 -3.85
N HIS A 322 -12.14 -0.58 -2.58
CA HIS A 322 -13.00 0.41 -1.93
C HIS A 322 -12.29 1.74 -1.69
N THR A 323 -11.02 1.70 -1.28
CA THR A 323 -10.23 2.93 -1.05
C THR A 323 -9.84 3.62 -2.36
N ILE A 324 -9.49 2.87 -3.38
CA ILE A 324 -9.25 3.40 -4.74
C ILE A 324 -10.53 4.05 -5.30
N LYS A 325 -11.69 3.42 -5.10
CA LYS A 325 -12.99 3.99 -5.45
C LYS A 325 -13.20 5.34 -4.77
N ALA A 326 -12.94 5.43 -3.46
CA ALA A 326 -13.08 6.66 -2.70
C ALA A 326 -12.14 7.76 -3.21
N ILE A 327 -10.89 7.45 -3.53
CA ILE A 327 -9.95 8.40 -4.12
C ILE A 327 -10.47 8.94 -5.45
N MET A 328 -10.92 8.07 -6.35
CA MET A 328 -11.48 8.48 -7.65
C MET A 328 -12.74 9.33 -7.48
N VAL A 329 -13.67 8.92 -6.61
CA VAL A 329 -14.90 9.69 -6.33
C VAL A 329 -14.58 11.05 -5.72
N ALA A 330 -13.66 11.13 -4.78
CA ALA A 330 -13.29 12.38 -4.11
C ALA A 330 -12.59 13.37 -5.06
N THR A 331 -11.84 12.88 -6.05
CA THR A 331 -11.02 13.72 -6.95
C THR A 331 -11.72 14.02 -8.29
N LEU A 332 -12.58 13.14 -8.79
CA LEU A 332 -13.30 13.28 -10.07
C LEU A 332 -14.81 13.38 -9.93
N GLY A 333 -15.39 12.92 -8.82
CA GLY A 333 -16.84 12.86 -8.64
C GLY A 333 -17.51 14.23 -8.72
N SER A 334 -18.73 14.21 -9.27
CA SER A 334 -19.63 15.37 -9.36
C SER A 334 -20.64 15.37 -8.23
#